data_6e9c755979b965f4ba9fcb612eb9ae01
#
_entry.id   6e9c755979b965f4ba9fcb612eb9ae01
#
_cell.length_a   1.000
_cell.length_b   1.000
_cell.length_c   1.000
_cell.angle_alpha   90.00
_cell.angle_beta   90.00
_cell.angle_gamma   90.00
#
_symmetry.space_group_name_H-M   'P 1'
#
loop_
_entity.id
_entity.type
_entity.pdbx_description
1 polymer ?
#
loop_
_entity_poly.entity_id
_entity_poly.type
_entity_poly.pdbx_seq_one_letter_code
_entity_poly.pdbx_strand_id
1 'polypeptide(L)'
;MNKNIIFVGFMGTGKTTVGRRVSGRFNMDFFDTDEYIKKCENMTVAEVMTKKGRKYFEGAQRFAVQNICENKNSLIATGGGTLADEKCRDIIFKNGITVWLRAKPETIYENLKNSHNKRAELSGKSLDDMMEILDEYSVYYQKSDIIIDVDENTHRDIDAVVDKVVAEIKNYTKEK
;
A
#
# COMPACT_ATOMS: atom_id res chain seq x y z
N MET A 1 14.61 14.53 -3.80
CA MET A 1 14.96 13.41 -2.89
C MET A 1 15.43 12.25 -3.75
N ASN A 2 16.62 11.64 -3.50
CA ASN A 2 17.12 10.54 -4.38
C ASN A 2 16.64 9.14 -3.93
N LYS A 3 15.78 9.05 -2.90
CA LYS A 3 15.24 7.80 -2.39
C LYS A 3 13.77 7.68 -2.77
N ASN A 4 13.32 6.46 -2.99
CA ASN A 4 11.90 6.18 -3.14
C ASN A 4 11.17 6.35 -1.81
N ILE A 5 9.88 6.68 -1.86
CA ILE A 5 8.95 6.61 -0.74
C ILE A 5 8.02 5.44 -1.04
N ILE A 6 7.88 4.50 -0.11
CA ILE A 6 7.10 3.28 -0.34
C ILE A 6 5.98 3.20 0.69
N PHE A 7 4.75 3.34 0.22
CA PHE A 7 3.56 3.22 1.05
C PHE A 7 3.19 1.76 1.24
N VAL A 8 3.15 1.33 2.48
CA VAL A 8 2.72 0.01 2.91
C VAL A 8 1.51 0.11 3.83
N GLY A 9 0.84 -0.99 4.05
CA GLY A 9 -0.36 -1.06 4.88
C GLY A 9 -1.45 -1.88 4.22
N PHE A 10 -2.47 -2.21 4.97
CA PHE A 10 -3.54 -3.09 4.52
C PHE A 10 -4.35 -2.47 3.37
N MET A 11 -5.12 -3.29 2.65
CA MET A 11 -6.06 -2.78 1.63
C MET A 11 -7.08 -1.84 2.29
N GLY A 12 -7.57 -0.85 1.56
CA GLY A 12 -8.54 0.12 2.09
C GLY A 12 -7.97 1.24 2.96
N THR A 13 -6.66 1.29 3.22
CA THR A 13 -6.01 2.39 3.99
C THR A 13 -5.72 3.64 3.17
N GLY A 14 -6.08 3.67 1.88
CA GLY A 14 -5.95 4.86 1.04
C GLY A 14 -4.60 5.04 0.33
N LYS A 15 -3.70 4.03 0.35
CA LYS A 15 -2.34 4.14 -0.23
C LYS A 15 -2.30 4.71 -1.64
N THR A 16 -3.11 4.20 -2.55
CA THR A 16 -3.17 4.65 -3.94
C THR A 16 -3.64 6.11 -4.05
N THR A 17 -4.71 6.45 -3.34
CA THR A 17 -5.33 7.77 -3.41
C THR A 17 -4.46 8.84 -2.77
N VAL A 18 -3.96 8.58 -1.56
CA VAL A 18 -3.05 9.47 -0.83
C VAL A 18 -1.71 9.55 -1.57
N GLY A 19 -1.20 8.40 -2.03
CA GLY A 19 0.08 8.31 -2.73
C GLY A 19 0.15 9.17 -3.99
N ARG A 20 -0.88 9.16 -4.83
CA ARG A 20 -0.93 10.02 -6.03
C ARG A 20 -0.85 11.51 -5.69
N ARG A 21 -1.50 11.96 -4.62
CA ARG A 21 -1.46 13.37 -4.20
C ARG A 21 -0.12 13.72 -3.56
N VAL A 22 0.41 12.85 -2.71
CA VAL A 22 1.71 13.04 -2.05
C VAL A 22 2.85 13.05 -3.08
N SER A 23 2.82 12.16 -4.10
CA SER A 23 3.83 12.15 -5.16
C SER A 23 3.91 13.49 -5.89
N GLY A 24 2.76 14.11 -6.19
CA GLY A 24 2.70 15.46 -6.78
C GLY A 24 3.32 16.55 -5.88
N ARG A 25 3.12 16.46 -4.54
CA ARG A 25 3.70 17.42 -3.59
C ARG A 25 5.23 17.32 -3.49
N PHE A 26 5.80 16.15 -3.80
CA PHE A 26 7.25 15.93 -3.80
C PHE A 26 7.88 15.94 -5.20
N ASN A 27 7.10 16.18 -6.25
CA ASN A 27 7.52 16.07 -7.65
C ASN A 27 8.21 14.71 -7.93
N MET A 28 7.52 13.62 -7.56
CA MET A 28 7.95 12.24 -7.71
C MET A 28 7.05 11.51 -8.69
N ASP A 29 7.58 10.52 -9.40
CA ASP A 29 6.76 9.60 -10.18
C ASP A 29 5.91 8.73 -9.25
N PHE A 30 4.70 8.36 -9.68
CA PHE A 30 3.80 7.50 -8.91
C PHE A 30 3.65 6.14 -9.55
N PHE A 31 3.86 5.09 -8.75
CA PHE A 31 3.62 3.70 -9.12
C PHE A 31 2.72 3.01 -8.10
N ASP A 32 1.90 2.07 -8.59
CA ASP A 32 1.08 1.17 -7.77
C ASP A 32 1.31 -0.26 -8.23
N THR A 33 1.69 -1.16 -7.32
CA THR A 33 2.04 -2.55 -7.68
C THR A 33 0.87 -3.33 -8.26
N ASP A 34 -0.36 -3.10 -7.77
CA ASP A 34 -1.56 -3.77 -8.28
C ASP A 34 -1.92 -3.24 -9.68
N GLU A 35 -1.76 -1.93 -9.92
CA GLU A 35 -1.95 -1.34 -11.26
C GLU A 35 -0.88 -1.82 -12.26
N TYR A 36 0.35 -2.00 -11.80
CA TYR A 36 1.43 -2.55 -12.63
C TYR A 36 1.12 -3.99 -13.06
N ILE A 37 0.71 -4.84 -12.12
CA ILE A 37 0.28 -6.22 -12.42
C ILE A 37 -0.88 -6.20 -13.40
N LYS A 38 -1.91 -5.36 -13.15
CA LYS A 38 -3.05 -5.22 -14.04
C LYS A 38 -2.64 -4.85 -15.47
N LYS A 39 -1.67 -3.95 -15.61
CA LYS A 39 -1.15 -3.54 -16.93
C LYS A 39 -0.38 -4.66 -17.62
N CYS A 40 0.47 -5.39 -16.91
CA CYS A 40 1.26 -6.48 -17.46
C CYS A 40 0.40 -7.69 -17.85
N GLU A 41 -0.59 -8.01 -17.03
CA GLU A 41 -1.42 -9.21 -17.18
C GLU A 41 -2.70 -8.97 -18.02
N ASN A 42 -3.04 -7.70 -18.25
CA ASN A 42 -4.34 -7.28 -18.80
C ASN A 42 -5.53 -7.87 -18.00
N MET A 43 -5.33 -8.07 -16.71
CA MET A 43 -6.28 -8.65 -15.74
C MET A 43 -6.13 -7.95 -14.40
N THR A 44 -7.23 -7.83 -13.67
CA THR A 44 -7.19 -7.38 -12.26
C THR A 44 -6.46 -8.42 -11.39
N VAL A 45 -5.96 -8.01 -10.23
CA VAL A 45 -5.34 -8.93 -9.26
C VAL A 45 -6.28 -10.08 -8.92
N ALA A 46 -7.57 -9.80 -8.69
CA ALA A 46 -8.57 -10.84 -8.43
C ALA A 46 -8.73 -11.84 -9.57
N GLU A 47 -8.72 -11.36 -10.83
CA GLU A 47 -8.77 -12.24 -12.00
C GLU A 47 -7.52 -13.08 -12.17
N VAL A 48 -6.33 -12.51 -11.88
CA VAL A 48 -5.06 -13.25 -11.90
C VAL A 48 -5.12 -14.38 -10.87
N MET A 49 -5.54 -14.08 -9.64
CA MET A 49 -5.67 -15.09 -8.58
C MET A 49 -6.67 -16.19 -8.94
N THR A 50 -7.82 -15.82 -9.50
CA THR A 50 -8.89 -16.78 -9.86
C THR A 50 -8.50 -17.63 -11.06
N LYS A 51 -7.93 -17.02 -12.13
CA LYS A 51 -7.67 -17.70 -13.40
C LYS A 51 -6.32 -18.40 -13.44
N LYS A 52 -5.29 -17.83 -12.77
CA LYS A 52 -3.90 -18.33 -12.80
C LYS A 52 -3.41 -18.89 -11.46
N GLY A 53 -4.15 -18.65 -10.39
CA GLY A 53 -3.87 -19.14 -9.05
C GLY A 53 -2.90 -18.28 -8.24
N ARG A 54 -2.89 -18.54 -6.92
CA ARG A 54 -2.11 -17.78 -5.93
C ARG A 54 -0.60 -17.78 -6.22
N LYS A 55 -0.04 -18.93 -6.54
CA LYS A 55 1.41 -19.06 -6.81
C LYS A 55 1.87 -18.19 -8.00
N TYR A 56 1.04 -18.12 -9.04
CA TYR A 56 1.31 -17.24 -10.18
C TYR A 56 1.25 -15.77 -9.77
N PHE A 57 0.22 -15.39 -9.03
CA PHE A 57 0.09 -14.01 -8.52
C PHE A 57 1.29 -13.60 -7.67
N GLU A 58 1.77 -14.46 -6.76
CA GLU A 58 2.97 -14.20 -5.96
C GLU A 58 4.20 -13.93 -6.84
N GLY A 59 4.37 -14.69 -7.93
CA GLY A 59 5.43 -14.46 -8.92
C GLY A 59 5.27 -13.10 -9.62
N ALA A 60 4.07 -12.76 -10.08
CA ALA A 60 3.76 -11.48 -10.71
C ALA A 60 3.96 -10.30 -9.75
N GLN A 61 3.61 -10.47 -8.47
CA GLN A 61 3.82 -9.46 -7.43
C GLN A 61 5.31 -9.21 -7.18
N ARG A 62 6.13 -10.26 -7.06
CA ARG A 62 7.60 -10.12 -6.92
C ARG A 62 8.21 -9.40 -8.13
N PHE A 63 7.79 -9.77 -9.33
CA PHE A 63 8.23 -9.11 -10.55
C PHE A 63 7.86 -7.63 -10.56
N ALA A 64 6.63 -7.28 -10.20
CA ALA A 64 6.18 -5.90 -10.12
C ALA A 64 6.99 -5.09 -9.10
N VAL A 65 7.16 -5.61 -7.88
CA VAL A 65 7.94 -4.95 -6.82
C VAL A 65 9.38 -4.73 -7.26
N GLN A 66 10.03 -5.74 -7.85
CA GLN A 66 11.41 -5.62 -8.32
C GLN A 66 11.55 -4.52 -9.36
N ASN A 67 10.74 -4.55 -10.41
CA ASN A 67 10.84 -3.58 -11.51
C ASN A 67 10.50 -2.15 -11.07
N ILE A 68 9.49 -1.98 -10.22
CA ILE A 68 9.09 -0.64 -9.76
C ILE A 68 10.14 -0.06 -8.79
N CYS A 69 10.71 -0.88 -7.91
CA CYS A 69 11.71 -0.42 -6.95
C CYS A 69 13.07 -0.06 -7.57
N GLU A 70 13.33 -0.46 -8.82
CA GLU A 70 14.51 -0.03 -9.58
C GLU A 70 14.45 1.45 -9.97
N ASN A 71 13.26 2.03 -10.06
CA ASN A 71 13.10 3.46 -10.30
C ASN A 71 13.66 4.26 -9.11
N LYS A 72 14.01 5.51 -9.40
CA LYS A 72 14.45 6.47 -8.38
C LYS A 72 13.50 7.65 -8.35
N ASN A 73 13.49 8.35 -7.22
CA ASN A 73 12.62 9.51 -7.03
C ASN A 73 11.13 9.18 -7.28
N SER A 74 10.69 8.04 -6.79
CA SER A 74 9.32 7.55 -7.01
C SER A 74 8.59 7.32 -5.70
N LEU A 75 7.27 7.58 -5.70
CA LEU A 75 6.37 7.13 -4.65
C LEU A 75 5.66 5.87 -5.11
N ILE A 76 5.80 4.81 -4.34
CA ILE A 76 5.31 3.48 -4.67
C ILE A 76 4.21 3.08 -3.66
N ALA A 77 3.01 2.81 -4.14
CA ALA A 77 1.95 2.19 -3.34
C ALA A 77 1.98 0.67 -3.53
N THR A 78 2.05 -0.08 -2.43
CA THR A 78 2.07 -1.55 -2.48
C THR A 78 0.67 -2.15 -2.32
N GLY A 79 0.45 -3.34 -2.86
CA GLY A 79 -0.72 -4.16 -2.53
C GLY A 79 -0.78 -4.48 -1.03
N GLY A 80 -1.99 -4.67 -0.49
CA GLY A 80 -2.19 -4.87 0.96
C GLY A 80 -1.50 -6.10 1.52
N GLY A 81 -1.27 -7.14 0.74
CA GLY A 81 -0.58 -8.37 1.16
C GLY A 81 0.90 -8.45 0.76
N THR A 82 1.44 -7.40 0.14
CA THR A 82 2.78 -7.47 -0.48
C THR A 82 3.89 -7.78 0.53
N LEU A 83 3.82 -7.24 1.75
CA LEU A 83 4.84 -7.48 2.78
C LEU A 83 4.76 -8.87 3.44
N ALA A 84 3.73 -9.66 3.21
CA ALA A 84 3.68 -11.05 3.67
C ALA A 84 4.69 -11.91 2.89
N ASP A 85 4.98 -11.57 1.64
CA ASP A 85 6.03 -12.20 0.86
C ASP A 85 7.42 -11.68 1.30
N GLU A 86 8.28 -12.58 1.78
CA GLU A 86 9.60 -12.24 2.31
C GLU A 86 10.48 -11.54 1.27
N LYS A 87 10.49 -12.01 0.03
CA LYS A 87 11.30 -11.43 -1.06
C LYS A 87 10.84 -10.01 -1.41
N CYS A 88 9.53 -9.78 -1.47
CA CYS A 88 8.97 -8.46 -1.67
C CYS A 88 9.35 -7.54 -0.51
N ARG A 89 9.24 -8.03 0.73
CA ARG A 89 9.58 -7.28 1.94
C ARG A 89 11.03 -6.84 1.94
N ASP A 90 11.98 -7.72 1.61
CA ASP A 90 13.40 -7.40 1.54
C ASP A 90 13.71 -6.32 0.49
N ILE A 91 13.10 -6.43 -0.70
CA ILE A 91 13.27 -5.43 -1.76
C ILE A 91 12.72 -4.08 -1.30
N ILE A 92 11.54 -4.05 -0.70
CA ILE A 92 10.86 -2.82 -0.27
C ILE A 92 11.69 -2.08 0.78
N PHE A 93 12.09 -2.75 1.86
CA PHE A 93 12.85 -2.13 2.94
C PHE A 93 14.26 -1.67 2.50
N LYS A 94 14.85 -2.30 1.49
CA LYS A 94 16.16 -1.94 0.95
C LYS A 94 16.11 -0.72 0.02
N ASN A 95 14.99 -0.49 -0.67
CA ASN A 95 14.94 0.44 -1.81
C ASN A 95 14.23 1.77 -1.54
N GLY A 96 13.75 2.03 -0.33
CA GLY A 96 13.07 3.29 -0.05
C GLY A 96 12.82 3.56 1.42
N ILE A 97 12.24 4.73 1.69
CA ILE A 97 11.67 5.08 2.99
C ILE A 97 10.28 4.48 3.04
N THR A 98 10.06 3.57 3.96
CA THR A 98 8.77 2.90 4.12
C THR A 98 7.84 3.68 5.02
N VAL A 99 6.62 3.92 4.55
CA VAL A 99 5.58 4.65 5.27
C VAL A 99 4.36 3.74 5.43
N TRP A 100 4.09 3.33 6.66
CA TRP A 100 2.89 2.58 6.97
C TRP A 100 1.70 3.51 7.17
N LEU A 101 0.73 3.45 6.26
CA LEU A 101 -0.59 4.07 6.45
C LEU A 101 -1.44 3.09 7.27
N ARG A 102 -1.58 3.38 8.57
CA ARG A 102 -2.32 2.56 9.53
C ARG A 102 -3.72 3.13 9.69
N ALA A 103 -4.72 2.25 9.63
CA ALA A 103 -6.11 2.58 9.88
C ALA A 103 -6.74 1.53 10.82
N LYS A 104 -7.80 1.92 11.53
CA LYS A 104 -8.58 1.02 12.38
C LYS A 104 -9.35 0.01 11.52
N PRO A 105 -9.64 -1.18 12.05
CA PRO A 105 -10.41 -2.20 11.34
C PRO A 105 -11.75 -1.67 10.79
N GLU A 106 -12.46 -0.86 11.59
CA GLU A 106 -13.75 -0.28 11.22
C GLU A 106 -13.62 0.65 10.01
N THR A 107 -12.59 1.50 9.99
CA THR A 107 -12.30 2.42 8.87
C THR A 107 -11.99 1.64 7.60
N ILE A 108 -11.17 0.60 7.71
CA ILE A 108 -10.83 -0.29 6.58
C ILE A 108 -12.09 -0.98 6.06
N TYR A 109 -12.90 -1.54 6.96
CA TYR A 109 -14.15 -2.24 6.60
C TYR A 109 -15.10 -1.33 5.83
N GLU A 110 -15.34 -0.11 6.32
CA GLU A 110 -16.19 0.88 5.65
C GLU A 110 -15.62 1.29 4.27
N ASN A 111 -14.32 1.53 4.18
CA ASN A 111 -13.67 1.88 2.91
C ASN A 111 -13.81 0.77 1.87
N LEU A 112 -13.68 -0.48 2.28
CA LEU A 112 -13.80 -1.63 1.39
C LEU A 112 -15.24 -1.91 0.98
N LYS A 113 -16.21 -1.70 1.89
CA LYS A 113 -17.63 -1.82 1.60
C LYS A 113 -18.09 -0.82 0.54
N ASN A 114 -17.56 0.39 0.60
CA ASN A 114 -17.88 1.50 -0.31
C ASN A 114 -17.04 1.48 -1.60
N SER A 115 -16.06 0.61 -1.71
CA SER A 115 -15.20 0.50 -2.89
C SER A 115 -15.90 -0.26 -4.02
N HIS A 116 -15.88 0.30 -5.23
CA HIS A 116 -16.34 -0.39 -6.44
C HIS A 116 -15.49 -1.64 -6.78
N ASN A 117 -14.27 -1.70 -6.30
CA ASN A 117 -13.38 -2.86 -6.39
C ASN A 117 -13.57 -3.76 -5.16
N LYS A 118 -14.72 -4.42 -5.04
CA LYS A 118 -14.92 -5.48 -4.04
C LYS A 118 -13.86 -6.55 -4.27
N ARG A 119 -12.81 -6.55 -3.45
CA ARG A 119 -11.77 -7.58 -3.53
C ARG A 119 -12.39 -8.91 -3.09
N ALA A 120 -12.30 -9.91 -3.96
CA ALA A 120 -12.86 -11.25 -3.72
C ALA A 120 -12.37 -11.87 -2.39
N GLU A 121 -11.17 -11.49 -1.94
CA GLU A 121 -10.55 -11.95 -0.69
C GLU A 121 -11.33 -11.57 0.57
N LEU A 122 -12.16 -10.52 0.50
CA LEU A 122 -12.94 -10.02 1.63
C LEU A 122 -14.46 -10.16 1.42
N SER A 123 -14.86 -10.72 0.29
CA SER A 123 -16.28 -10.96 0.03
C SER A 123 -16.83 -11.94 1.05
N GLY A 124 -17.82 -11.50 1.84
CA GLY A 124 -18.48 -12.31 2.87
C GLY A 124 -17.78 -12.37 4.22
N LYS A 125 -16.65 -11.63 4.42
CA LYS A 125 -15.98 -11.54 5.72
C LYS A 125 -16.66 -10.54 6.64
N SER A 126 -16.76 -10.91 7.93
CA SER A 126 -17.22 -10.04 9.00
C SER A 126 -16.13 -9.04 9.42
N LEU A 127 -16.48 -8.12 10.31
CA LEU A 127 -15.51 -7.22 10.93
C LEU A 127 -14.49 -8.01 11.77
N ASP A 128 -14.93 -9.04 12.49
CA ASP A 128 -14.06 -9.88 13.33
C ASP A 128 -13.04 -10.65 12.49
N ASP A 129 -13.47 -11.23 11.35
CA ASP A 129 -12.55 -11.87 10.39
C ASP A 129 -11.49 -10.87 9.86
N MET A 130 -11.90 -9.60 9.68
CA MET A 130 -10.98 -8.54 9.26
C MET A 130 -9.96 -8.17 10.33
N MET A 131 -10.38 -8.15 11.60
CA MET A 131 -9.47 -7.86 12.73
C MET A 131 -8.38 -8.92 12.82
N GLU A 132 -8.73 -10.20 12.74
CA GLU A 132 -7.76 -11.30 12.75
C GLU A 132 -6.73 -11.17 11.61
N ILE A 133 -7.21 -10.90 10.39
CA ILE A 133 -6.32 -10.72 9.23
C ILE A 133 -5.41 -9.49 9.40
N LEU A 134 -5.95 -8.39 9.93
CA LEU A 134 -5.18 -7.18 10.19
C LEU A 134 -4.08 -7.41 11.22
N ASP A 135 -4.35 -8.15 12.28
CA ASP A 135 -3.36 -8.49 13.31
C ASP A 135 -2.26 -9.36 12.71
N GLU A 136 -2.60 -10.36 11.91
CA GLU A 136 -1.63 -11.19 11.19
C GLU A 136 -0.69 -10.36 10.29
N TYR A 137 -1.26 -9.40 9.54
CA TYR A 137 -0.46 -8.57 8.62
C TYR A 137 0.29 -7.43 9.31
N SER A 138 -0.18 -6.96 10.47
CA SER A 138 0.40 -5.82 11.19
C SER A 138 1.87 -6.04 11.55
N VAL A 139 2.26 -7.29 11.86
CA VAL A 139 3.63 -7.66 12.20
C VAL A 139 4.63 -7.35 11.09
N TYR A 140 4.18 -7.37 9.82
CA TYR A 140 5.04 -7.04 8.68
C TYR A 140 5.20 -5.53 8.50
N TYR A 141 4.21 -4.73 8.90
CA TYR A 141 4.24 -3.26 8.73
C TYR A 141 4.99 -2.55 9.86
N GLN A 142 5.08 -3.15 11.05
CA GLN A 142 5.69 -2.52 12.25
C GLN A 142 7.15 -2.09 12.06
N LYS A 143 7.86 -2.68 11.10
CA LYS A 143 9.26 -2.33 10.77
C LYS A 143 9.39 -1.12 9.84
N SER A 144 8.28 -0.46 9.48
CA SER A 144 8.31 0.70 8.62
C SER A 144 9.03 1.88 9.27
N ASP A 145 9.70 2.68 8.46
CA ASP A 145 10.44 3.87 8.91
C ASP A 145 9.53 4.93 9.53
N ILE A 146 8.32 5.08 8.99
CA ILE A 146 7.31 6.05 9.44
C ILE A 146 5.98 5.32 9.59
N ILE A 147 5.26 5.59 10.68
CA ILE A 147 3.90 5.05 10.91
C ILE A 147 2.95 6.23 11.04
N ILE A 148 1.90 6.26 10.21
CA ILE A 148 0.92 7.35 10.17
C ILE A 148 -0.49 6.79 10.34
N ASP A 149 -1.15 7.19 11.43
CA ASP A 149 -2.57 6.91 11.63
C ASP A 149 -3.41 7.84 10.75
N VAL A 150 -4.24 7.22 9.90
CA VAL A 150 -5.06 7.93 8.91
C VAL A 150 -6.54 8.03 9.27
N ASP A 151 -6.95 7.46 10.43
CA ASP A 151 -8.36 7.37 10.83
C ASP A 151 -9.05 8.71 11.08
N GLU A 152 -8.31 9.66 11.62
CA GLU A 152 -8.89 10.92 12.10
C GLU A 152 -9.50 11.78 10.97
N ASN A 153 -9.08 11.53 9.71
CA ASN A 153 -9.43 12.39 8.59
C ASN A 153 -9.94 11.65 7.33
N THR A 154 -9.97 10.32 7.32
CA THR A 154 -10.16 9.52 6.09
C THR A 154 -11.52 9.67 5.41
N HIS A 155 -12.58 10.03 6.13
CA HIS A 155 -13.93 10.12 5.55
C HIS A 155 -14.36 11.54 5.16
N ARG A 156 -13.62 12.58 5.56
CA ARG A 156 -14.06 13.95 5.38
C ARG A 156 -13.07 14.88 4.70
N ASP A 157 -11.76 14.65 4.84
CA ASP A 157 -10.74 15.54 4.29
C ASP A 157 -9.46 14.78 3.92
N ILE A 158 -9.42 14.31 2.68
CA ILE A 158 -8.24 13.62 2.16
C ILE A 158 -7.03 14.56 2.05
N ASP A 159 -7.25 15.86 1.92
CA ASP A 159 -6.15 16.83 1.82
C ASP A 159 -5.47 16.99 3.19
N ALA A 160 -6.21 16.93 4.29
CA ALA A 160 -5.63 16.89 5.63
C ALA A 160 -4.74 15.64 5.85
N VAL A 161 -5.17 14.48 5.36
CA VAL A 161 -4.33 13.25 5.38
C VAL A 161 -3.06 13.46 4.56
N VAL A 162 -3.17 14.00 3.37
CA VAL A 162 -2.02 14.29 2.50
C VAL A 162 -1.04 15.24 3.17
N ASP A 163 -1.52 16.33 3.76
CA ASP A 163 -0.70 17.33 4.43
C ASP A 163 0.01 16.74 5.66
N LYS A 164 -0.67 15.89 6.46
CA LYS A 164 -0.06 15.13 7.57
C LYS A 164 1.06 14.22 7.06
N VAL A 165 0.80 13.44 6.03
CA VAL A 165 1.79 12.52 5.43
C VAL A 165 3.00 13.27 4.89
N VAL A 166 2.78 14.38 4.19
CA VAL A 166 3.87 15.23 3.67
C VAL A 166 4.72 15.82 4.81
N ALA A 167 4.08 16.28 5.90
CA ALA A 167 4.79 16.81 7.06
C ALA A 167 5.67 15.76 7.73
N GLU A 168 5.13 14.57 7.99
CA GLU A 168 5.88 13.46 8.62
C GLU A 168 7.07 13.00 7.77
N ILE A 169 6.89 12.87 6.46
CA ILE A 169 7.98 12.50 5.55
C ILE A 169 9.07 13.59 5.54
N LYS A 170 8.70 14.87 5.51
CA LYS A 170 9.66 15.98 5.57
C LYS A 170 10.43 16.01 6.89
N ASN A 171 9.77 15.79 8.02
CA ASN A 171 10.41 15.73 9.33
C ASN A 171 11.44 14.60 9.38
N TYR A 172 11.03 13.38 9.02
CA TYR A 172 11.92 12.23 8.98
C TYR A 172 13.15 12.43 8.08
N THR A 173 12.98 13.11 6.95
CA THR A 173 14.08 13.33 5.99
C THR A 173 15.00 14.48 6.37
N LYS A 174 14.62 15.36 7.30
CA LYS A 174 15.51 16.41 7.85
C LYS A 174 16.37 15.92 9.00
N GLU A 175 15.93 14.89 9.71
CA GLU A 175 16.62 14.30 10.87
C GLU A 175 17.72 13.30 10.46
N LYS A 176 17.80 12.94 9.18
CA LYS A 176 18.79 12.00 8.60
C LYS A 176 19.69 12.69 7.56
#